data_a92080d3973436203c696a67852ca06e
#
_entry.id   a92080d3973436203c696a67852ca06e
#
_cell.length_a   1.000
_cell.length_b   1.000
_cell.length_c   1.000
_cell.angle_alpha   90.00
_cell.angle_beta   90.00
_cell.angle_gamma   90.00
#
_symmetry.space_group_name_H-M   'P 1'
#
loop_
_entity.id
_entity.type
_entity.pdbx_description
1 polymer ?
#
loop_
_entity_poly.entity_id
_entity_poly.type
_entity_poly.pdbx_seq_one_letter_code
_entity_poly.pdbx_strand_id
1 'polypeptide(L)'
;MTYDFDQIIDRCQTESSKWHQYDSDILPLPVADMDFVSPEPVIRALRERVEHGVFGYGTLRPEFYDVLLAHLKTRYNWKISAESIVILPGVIAGFNLACRAMAQSGGGLLQLTPLYPPMLRAPGNVGLQGHQVTLTQQANGHYTIDFDAFEAAIQPHTRVFMLCNPHNPIGRVFQCHELERLADICLQHNLDICADEIHCDILFDHHVHVPIATLDAAVADRTITLMSPSKTYNLAGLHCAFAIIANAALRERFIAQRLDLVHRMVNILGYTAMLAAYRDGQEWLNQVLRYLQANRETVEAYVKSHLPGVIMYAPEGTYLAWLDCRRARIPGGDPHAFFLRQARVALNNGLDFGVDGAGFVRLNFACPKVRLINALDRMRDALQC
;
A
#
# COMPACT_ATOMS: atom_id res chain seq x y z
N MET A 1 9.14 4.59 -25.43
CA MET A 1 7.79 4.04 -25.78
C MET A 1 6.74 4.89 -25.09
N THR A 2 5.63 5.22 -25.77
CA THR A 2 4.52 5.97 -25.13
C THR A 2 3.44 4.97 -24.75
N TYR A 3 2.97 5.04 -23.50
CA TYR A 3 1.90 4.18 -22.97
C TYR A 3 0.57 4.91 -23.02
N ASP A 4 -0.50 4.20 -23.41
CA ASP A 4 -1.86 4.73 -23.45
C ASP A 4 -2.62 4.29 -22.20
N PHE A 5 -2.80 5.22 -21.26
CA PHE A 5 -3.55 5.00 -20.01
C PHE A 5 -5.04 5.37 -20.15
N ASP A 6 -5.47 5.91 -21.28
CA ASP A 6 -6.88 6.15 -21.59
C ASP A 6 -7.57 4.92 -22.20
N GLN A 7 -6.80 3.90 -22.57
CA GLN A 7 -7.34 2.66 -23.12
C GLN A 7 -8.32 2.01 -22.13
N ILE A 8 -9.55 1.80 -22.59
CA ILE A 8 -10.55 1.06 -21.83
C ILE A 8 -10.32 -0.43 -21.98
N ILE A 9 -9.93 -1.08 -20.90
CA ILE A 9 -9.74 -2.53 -20.84
C ILE A 9 -10.97 -3.16 -20.21
N ASP A 10 -11.60 -4.11 -20.91
CA ASP A 10 -12.67 -4.93 -20.33
C ASP A 10 -12.06 -5.95 -19.36
N ARG A 11 -12.42 -5.83 -18.08
CA ARG A 11 -12.01 -6.74 -17.00
C ARG A 11 -13.19 -7.54 -16.44
N CYS A 12 -14.42 -7.32 -16.94
CA CYS A 12 -15.61 -8.00 -16.45
C CYS A 12 -15.60 -9.49 -16.77
N GLN A 13 -14.92 -9.89 -17.86
CA GLN A 13 -14.79 -11.28 -18.30
C GLN A 13 -13.52 -11.97 -17.78
N THR A 14 -12.86 -11.36 -16.80
CA THR A 14 -11.64 -11.91 -16.17
C THR A 14 -11.89 -12.23 -14.70
N GLU A 15 -10.96 -12.93 -14.04
CA GLU A 15 -10.99 -13.26 -12.60
C GLU A 15 -10.66 -12.05 -11.72
N SER A 16 -10.95 -10.83 -12.18
CA SER A 16 -10.69 -9.60 -11.44
C SER A 16 -11.60 -9.51 -10.21
N SER A 17 -11.03 -9.61 -9.02
CA SER A 17 -11.77 -9.41 -7.77
C SER A 17 -12.40 -8.03 -7.66
N LYS A 18 -11.89 -7.03 -8.36
CA LYS A 18 -12.44 -5.67 -8.43
C LYS A 18 -13.71 -5.62 -9.28
N TRP A 19 -13.69 -6.25 -10.45
CA TRP A 19 -14.77 -6.16 -11.44
C TRP A 19 -15.83 -7.25 -11.31
N HIS A 20 -15.49 -8.41 -10.76
CA HIS A 20 -16.38 -9.58 -10.69
C HIS A 20 -17.32 -9.56 -9.46
N GLN A 21 -17.11 -8.65 -8.50
CA GLN A 21 -17.89 -8.57 -7.26
C GLN A 21 -19.24 -7.85 -7.42
N TYR A 22 -19.42 -7.11 -8.50
CA TYR A 22 -20.54 -6.17 -8.65
C TYR A 22 -21.30 -6.42 -9.96
N ASP A 23 -22.57 -5.97 -9.98
CA ASP A 23 -23.36 -5.95 -11.20
C ASP A 23 -22.66 -5.11 -12.29
N SER A 24 -22.93 -5.41 -13.55
CA SER A 24 -22.25 -4.81 -14.71
C SER A 24 -22.44 -3.30 -14.89
N ASP A 25 -23.47 -2.71 -14.28
CA ASP A 25 -23.76 -1.27 -14.29
C ASP A 25 -23.05 -0.49 -13.15
N ILE A 26 -22.42 -1.20 -12.20
CA ILE A 26 -21.64 -0.60 -11.12
C ILE A 26 -20.21 -0.34 -11.58
N LEU A 27 -19.71 0.88 -11.31
CA LEU A 27 -18.31 1.23 -11.53
C LEU A 27 -17.48 0.90 -10.26
N PRO A 28 -16.61 -0.12 -10.29
CA PRO A 28 -15.85 -0.50 -9.11
C PRO A 28 -14.54 0.28 -8.97
N LEU A 29 -14.41 1.03 -7.89
CA LEU A 29 -13.20 1.77 -7.52
C LEU A 29 -12.64 1.41 -6.11
N PRO A 30 -12.96 0.20 -5.50
CA PRO A 30 -12.48 -0.07 -4.15
C PRO A 30 -11.06 -0.68 -4.11
N VAL A 31 -10.80 -1.71 -4.91
CA VAL A 31 -9.55 -2.49 -4.84
C VAL A 31 -8.37 -1.69 -5.34
N ALA A 32 -7.27 -1.70 -4.57
CA ALA A 32 -6.03 -1.00 -4.90
C ALA A 32 -5.18 -1.77 -5.94
N ASP A 33 -5.72 -1.94 -7.14
CA ASP A 33 -5.02 -2.29 -8.37
C ASP A 33 -5.31 -1.24 -9.44
N MET A 34 -4.54 -1.19 -10.52
CA MET A 34 -4.74 -0.23 -11.60
C MET A 34 -5.53 -0.88 -12.74
N ASP A 35 -6.34 -0.09 -13.44
CA ASP A 35 -7.04 -0.52 -14.66
C ASP A 35 -6.21 -0.21 -15.93
N PHE A 36 -4.88 -0.28 -15.82
CA PHE A 36 -3.92 -0.06 -16.90
C PHE A 36 -3.16 -1.35 -17.22
N VAL A 37 -2.68 -1.44 -18.46
CA VAL A 37 -1.74 -2.50 -18.84
C VAL A 37 -0.44 -2.31 -18.07
N SER A 38 0.10 -3.39 -17.50
CA SER A 38 1.42 -3.41 -16.86
C SER A 38 2.54 -3.06 -17.86
N PRO A 39 3.76 -2.73 -17.40
CA PRO A 39 4.85 -2.34 -18.27
C PRO A 39 5.15 -3.38 -19.39
N GLU A 40 5.37 -2.90 -20.61
CA GLU A 40 5.68 -3.80 -21.75
C GLU A 40 6.87 -4.74 -21.48
N PRO A 41 7.97 -4.30 -20.84
CA PRO A 41 9.06 -5.22 -20.49
C PRO A 41 8.63 -6.39 -19.61
N VAL A 42 7.67 -6.14 -18.72
CA VAL A 42 7.10 -7.21 -17.86
C VAL A 42 6.27 -8.17 -18.70
N ILE A 43 5.39 -7.65 -19.56
CA ILE A 43 4.55 -8.48 -20.44
C ILE A 43 5.42 -9.36 -21.34
N ARG A 44 6.47 -8.78 -21.93
CA ARG A 44 7.42 -9.52 -22.77
C ARG A 44 8.14 -10.63 -22.01
N ALA A 45 8.71 -10.31 -20.83
CA ALA A 45 9.40 -11.29 -20.00
C ALA A 45 8.49 -12.45 -19.56
N LEU A 46 7.23 -12.14 -19.22
CA LEU A 46 6.24 -13.16 -18.89
C LEU A 46 5.89 -14.02 -20.09
N ARG A 47 5.72 -13.45 -21.29
CA ARG A 47 5.45 -14.18 -22.52
C ARG A 47 6.59 -15.16 -22.84
N GLU A 48 7.83 -14.68 -22.84
CA GLU A 48 9.02 -15.52 -23.04
C GLU A 48 9.09 -16.67 -22.02
N ARG A 49 8.74 -16.38 -20.75
CA ARG A 49 8.75 -17.38 -19.70
C ARG A 49 7.65 -18.42 -19.86
N VAL A 50 6.47 -18.03 -20.34
CA VAL A 50 5.35 -18.94 -20.65
C VAL A 50 5.68 -19.79 -21.89
N GLU A 51 6.24 -19.20 -22.94
CA GLU A 51 6.66 -19.89 -24.16
C GLU A 51 7.73 -20.96 -23.91
N HIS A 52 8.58 -20.78 -22.89
CA HIS A 52 9.52 -21.82 -22.45
C HIS A 52 8.83 -23.12 -21.99
N GLY A 53 7.59 -23.07 -21.48
CA GLY A 53 6.69 -24.18 -21.23
C GLY A 53 7.02 -25.06 -20.01
N VAL A 54 8.14 -24.87 -19.29
CA VAL A 54 8.49 -25.67 -18.09
C VAL A 54 8.32 -24.83 -16.83
N PHE A 55 7.33 -25.16 -15.99
CA PHE A 55 6.97 -24.45 -14.76
C PHE A 55 7.45 -25.18 -13.50
N GLY A 56 8.69 -25.66 -13.52
CA GLY A 56 9.33 -26.29 -12.36
C GLY A 56 9.68 -25.29 -11.24
N TYR A 57 10.27 -25.82 -10.18
CA TYR A 57 10.70 -24.99 -9.05
C TYR A 57 11.77 -23.97 -9.45
N GLY A 58 11.53 -22.71 -9.12
CA GLY A 58 12.45 -21.63 -9.39
C GLY A 58 13.51 -21.46 -8.31
N THR A 59 14.66 -20.91 -8.70
CA THR A 59 15.68 -20.39 -7.79
C THR A 59 16.07 -18.97 -8.19
N LEU A 60 16.46 -18.16 -7.22
CA LEU A 60 16.91 -16.80 -7.47
C LEU A 60 18.33 -16.83 -8.02
N ARG A 61 18.56 -16.10 -9.12
CA ARG A 61 19.89 -15.89 -9.68
C ARG A 61 20.54 -14.66 -9.06
N PRO A 62 21.87 -14.54 -9.04
CA PRO A 62 22.57 -13.33 -8.56
C PRO A 62 22.06 -12.05 -9.20
N GLU A 63 21.80 -12.05 -10.51
CA GLU A 63 21.22 -10.91 -11.27
C GLU A 63 20.00 -10.29 -10.60
N PHE A 64 19.15 -11.11 -9.97
CA PHE A 64 17.96 -10.62 -9.29
C PHE A 64 18.30 -9.70 -8.12
N TYR A 65 19.26 -10.12 -7.31
CA TYR A 65 19.73 -9.31 -6.19
C TYR A 65 20.42 -8.05 -6.68
N ASP A 66 21.24 -8.15 -7.74
CA ASP A 66 21.93 -7.00 -8.33
C ASP A 66 20.93 -5.92 -8.78
N VAL A 67 19.84 -6.32 -9.43
CA VAL A 67 18.76 -5.40 -9.86
C VAL A 67 18.07 -4.76 -8.67
N LEU A 68 17.70 -5.53 -7.63
CA LEU A 68 17.07 -4.96 -6.43
C LEU A 68 18.01 -4.01 -5.68
N LEU A 69 19.26 -4.38 -5.51
CA LEU A 69 20.27 -3.54 -4.84
C LEU A 69 20.51 -2.24 -5.61
N ALA A 70 20.55 -2.32 -6.96
CA ALA A 70 20.67 -1.15 -7.81
C ALA A 70 19.46 -0.23 -7.70
N HIS A 71 18.25 -0.79 -7.68
CA HIS A 71 17.01 -0.04 -7.48
C HIS A 71 17.00 0.69 -6.13
N LEU A 72 17.26 -0.01 -5.03
CA LEU A 72 17.29 0.56 -3.67
C LEU A 72 18.35 1.67 -3.55
N LYS A 73 19.53 1.44 -4.11
CA LYS A 73 20.60 2.44 -4.12
C LYS A 73 20.23 3.69 -4.93
N THR A 74 19.66 3.50 -6.13
CA THR A 74 19.33 4.61 -7.03
C THR A 74 18.13 5.40 -6.52
N ARG A 75 17.10 4.71 -6.03
CA ARG A 75 15.82 5.33 -5.65
C ARG A 75 15.86 5.96 -4.27
N TYR A 76 16.51 5.28 -3.30
CA TYR A 76 16.48 5.65 -1.88
C TYR A 76 17.87 5.92 -1.29
N ASN A 77 18.94 5.91 -2.10
CA ASN A 77 20.33 5.93 -1.63
C ASN A 77 20.64 4.84 -0.58
N TRP A 78 19.87 3.75 -0.59
CA TRP A 78 19.94 2.69 0.40
C TRP A 78 20.91 1.61 -0.03
N LYS A 79 21.99 1.43 0.75
CA LYS A 79 23.04 0.43 0.52
C LYS A 79 22.87 -0.71 1.52
N ILE A 80 22.53 -1.88 1.02
CA ILE A 80 22.39 -3.11 1.81
C ILE A 80 23.12 -4.26 1.12
N SER A 81 23.31 -5.38 1.83
CA SER A 81 23.80 -6.63 1.22
C SER A 81 22.65 -7.50 0.68
N ALA A 82 22.95 -8.37 -0.27
CA ALA A 82 21.97 -9.32 -0.82
C ALA A 82 21.38 -10.25 0.26
N GLU A 83 22.17 -10.59 1.28
CA GLU A 83 21.73 -11.43 2.40
C GLU A 83 20.62 -10.78 3.24
N SER A 84 20.53 -9.45 3.23
CA SER A 84 19.47 -8.71 3.93
C SER A 84 18.11 -8.88 3.26
N ILE A 85 18.04 -9.41 2.03
CA ILE A 85 16.80 -9.54 1.25
C ILE A 85 16.19 -10.93 1.43
N VAL A 86 14.93 -10.97 1.85
CA VAL A 86 14.13 -12.20 2.00
C VAL A 86 12.90 -12.12 1.10
N ILE A 87 12.82 -13.00 0.11
CA ILE A 87 11.70 -13.00 -0.85
C ILE A 87 10.44 -13.61 -0.24
N LEU A 88 9.29 -13.02 -0.60
CA LEU A 88 7.97 -13.31 -0.04
C LEU A 88 6.91 -13.42 -1.15
N PRO A 89 5.83 -14.17 -0.93
CA PRO A 89 4.70 -14.23 -1.87
C PRO A 89 3.84 -12.95 -1.86
N GLY A 90 4.01 -12.08 -0.87
CA GLY A 90 3.27 -10.83 -0.74
C GLY A 90 3.51 -10.15 0.61
N VAL A 91 3.21 -8.84 0.66
CA VAL A 91 3.44 -8.01 1.85
C VAL A 91 2.54 -8.43 3.02
N ILE A 92 1.30 -8.90 2.75
CA ILE A 92 0.40 -9.40 3.81
C ILE A 92 1.02 -10.59 4.56
N ALA A 93 1.59 -11.57 3.84
CA ALA A 93 2.36 -12.64 4.46
C ALA A 93 3.56 -12.08 5.22
N GLY A 94 4.25 -11.09 4.63
CA GLY A 94 5.42 -10.44 5.20
C GLY A 94 5.16 -9.83 6.57
N PHE A 95 4.14 -8.98 6.73
CA PHE A 95 3.91 -8.33 8.03
C PHE A 95 3.36 -9.30 9.09
N ASN A 96 2.59 -10.33 8.73
CA ASN A 96 2.19 -11.37 9.69
C ASN A 96 3.40 -12.18 10.18
N LEU A 97 4.35 -12.51 9.28
CA LEU A 97 5.60 -13.17 9.63
C LEU A 97 6.50 -12.26 10.50
N ALA A 98 6.58 -10.96 10.16
CA ALA A 98 7.34 -9.97 10.91
C ALA A 98 6.82 -9.89 12.36
N CYS A 99 5.50 -9.78 12.54
CA CYS A 99 4.90 -9.77 13.87
C CYS A 99 5.27 -11.00 14.69
N ARG A 100 5.28 -12.19 14.09
CA ARG A 100 5.68 -13.44 14.76
C ARG A 100 7.18 -13.49 15.09
N ALA A 101 8.02 -12.93 14.25
CA ALA A 101 9.46 -12.90 14.46
C ALA A 101 9.89 -11.87 15.52
N MET A 102 9.12 -10.79 15.68
CA MET A 102 9.42 -9.66 16.57
C MET A 102 8.81 -9.81 17.95
N ALA A 103 7.67 -10.49 18.08
CA ALA A 103 6.97 -10.61 19.34
C ALA A 103 6.52 -12.05 19.64
N GLN A 104 6.46 -12.39 20.92
CA GLN A 104 5.85 -13.64 21.40
C GLN A 104 4.33 -13.45 21.54
N SER A 105 3.60 -14.56 21.52
CA SER A 105 2.15 -14.56 21.79
C SER A 105 1.83 -13.84 23.12
N GLY A 106 0.81 -12.98 23.08
CA GLY A 106 0.45 -12.10 24.20
C GLY A 106 1.19 -10.77 24.25
N GLY A 107 2.19 -10.55 23.38
CA GLY A 107 2.84 -9.24 23.20
C GLY A 107 1.91 -8.21 22.56
N GLY A 108 2.26 -6.93 22.67
CA GLY A 108 1.51 -5.82 22.09
C GLY A 108 2.08 -5.34 20.73
N LEU A 109 1.19 -4.89 19.86
CA LEU A 109 1.50 -4.28 18.58
C LEU A 109 0.81 -2.94 18.45
N LEU A 110 1.58 -1.87 18.19
CA LEU A 110 1.10 -0.49 18.06
C LEU A 110 0.85 -0.15 16.59
N GLN A 111 -0.25 0.55 16.29
CA GLN A 111 -0.69 0.92 14.94
C GLN A 111 -1.26 2.33 14.92
N LEU A 112 -1.03 3.06 13.80
CA LEU A 112 -1.68 4.34 13.51
C LEU A 112 -2.94 4.10 12.68
N THR A 113 -4.08 4.65 13.11
CA THR A 113 -5.37 4.54 12.38
C THR A 113 -5.83 5.89 11.82
N PRO A 114 -6.68 5.91 10.77
CA PRO A 114 -7.24 4.76 10.02
C PRO A 114 -6.15 4.01 9.26
N LEU A 115 -6.27 2.67 9.14
CA LEU A 115 -5.19 1.83 8.61
C LEU A 115 -5.74 0.72 7.70
N TYR A 116 -4.92 0.25 6.76
CA TYR A 116 -5.23 -0.85 5.85
C TYR A 116 -5.80 -2.08 6.59
N PRO A 117 -7.00 -2.59 6.21
CA PRO A 117 -7.73 -3.60 6.99
C PRO A 117 -6.94 -4.88 7.33
N PRO A 118 -6.12 -5.46 6.42
CA PRO A 118 -5.29 -6.61 6.78
C PRO A 118 -4.23 -6.30 7.85
N MET A 119 -3.70 -5.07 7.91
CA MET A 119 -2.77 -4.66 8.97
C MET A 119 -3.50 -4.54 10.32
N LEU A 120 -4.72 -3.99 10.35
CA LEU A 120 -5.55 -3.94 11.56
C LEU A 120 -5.81 -5.34 12.15
N ARG A 121 -5.96 -6.34 11.28
CA ARG A 121 -6.19 -7.73 11.71
C ARG A 121 -4.92 -8.49 12.09
N ALA A 122 -3.74 -7.98 11.70
CA ALA A 122 -2.47 -8.68 11.91
C ALA A 122 -2.21 -9.07 13.36
N PRO A 123 -2.46 -8.21 14.40
CA PRO A 123 -2.27 -8.63 15.79
C PRO A 123 -3.06 -9.89 16.11
N GLY A 124 -4.36 -9.92 15.81
CA GLY A 124 -5.22 -11.08 16.08
C GLY A 124 -4.79 -12.34 15.35
N ASN A 125 -4.29 -12.22 14.09
CA ASN A 125 -3.81 -13.37 13.31
C ASN A 125 -2.63 -14.10 13.95
N VAL A 126 -1.85 -13.40 14.77
CA VAL A 126 -0.61 -13.94 15.36
C VAL A 126 -0.63 -13.99 16.89
N GLY A 127 -1.78 -13.74 17.50
CA GLY A 127 -1.96 -13.81 18.96
C GLY A 127 -1.35 -12.63 19.73
N LEU A 128 -1.23 -11.45 19.08
CA LEU A 128 -0.81 -10.22 19.74
C LEU A 128 -2.01 -9.33 20.10
N GLN A 129 -1.80 -8.42 21.04
CA GLN A 129 -2.77 -7.39 21.40
C GLN A 129 -2.53 -6.14 20.53
N GLY A 130 -3.57 -5.69 19.81
CA GLY A 130 -3.50 -4.47 19.01
C GLY A 130 -3.74 -3.23 19.85
N HIS A 131 -2.83 -2.26 19.80
CA HIS A 131 -2.98 -0.92 20.36
C HIS A 131 -3.05 0.07 19.20
N GLN A 132 -4.08 0.91 19.20
CA GLN A 132 -4.34 1.82 18.09
C GLN A 132 -4.23 3.27 18.57
N VAL A 133 -3.60 4.10 17.75
CA VAL A 133 -3.53 5.55 17.93
C VAL A 133 -4.09 6.22 16.70
N THR A 134 -5.10 7.05 16.88
CA THR A 134 -5.75 7.74 15.79
C THR A 134 -4.91 8.91 15.32
N LEU A 135 -4.63 8.98 14.03
CA LEU A 135 -4.02 10.15 13.40
C LEU A 135 -4.97 11.34 13.49
N THR A 136 -4.46 12.51 13.86
CA THR A 136 -5.25 13.72 14.06
C THR A 136 -5.56 14.41 12.75
N GLN A 137 -6.83 14.47 12.35
CA GLN A 137 -7.26 15.22 11.18
C GLN A 137 -7.30 16.72 11.49
N GLN A 138 -6.56 17.51 10.73
CA GLN A 138 -6.55 18.97 10.82
C GLN A 138 -7.75 19.59 10.08
N ALA A 139 -8.02 20.86 10.32
CA ALA A 139 -9.15 21.57 9.70
C ALA A 139 -9.11 21.60 8.16
N ASN A 140 -7.92 21.53 7.58
CA ASN A 140 -7.71 21.45 6.12
C ASN A 140 -7.82 20.03 5.57
N GLY A 141 -8.09 19.03 6.43
CA GLY A 141 -8.18 17.61 6.08
C GLY A 141 -6.84 16.84 6.14
N HIS A 142 -5.72 17.53 6.34
CA HIS A 142 -4.42 16.91 6.53
C HIS A 142 -4.38 16.08 7.83
N TYR A 143 -3.64 14.99 7.84
CA TYR A 143 -3.46 14.13 9.02
C TYR A 143 -2.07 14.31 9.61
N THR A 144 -1.98 14.39 10.93
CA THR A 144 -0.73 14.52 11.69
C THR A 144 -0.64 13.43 12.76
N ILE A 145 0.58 13.11 13.17
CA ILE A 145 0.84 12.18 14.27
C ILE A 145 0.80 12.98 15.59
N ASP A 146 0.01 12.50 16.54
CA ASP A 146 0.11 12.93 17.94
C ASP A 146 1.15 12.02 18.61
N PHE A 147 2.37 12.52 18.76
CA PHE A 147 3.49 11.75 19.31
C PHE A 147 3.33 11.45 20.79
N ASP A 148 2.67 12.33 21.55
CA ASP A 148 2.41 12.12 22.97
C ASP A 148 1.37 11.01 23.16
N ALA A 149 0.31 11.00 22.35
CA ALA A 149 -0.66 9.93 22.33
C ALA A 149 -0.04 8.60 21.82
N PHE A 150 0.87 8.68 20.85
CA PHE A 150 1.60 7.50 20.36
C PHE A 150 2.45 6.87 21.47
N GLU A 151 3.23 7.66 22.20
CA GLU A 151 4.07 7.18 23.29
C GLU A 151 3.22 6.67 24.47
N ALA A 152 2.15 7.38 24.84
CA ALA A 152 1.24 6.99 25.91
C ALA A 152 0.50 5.66 25.63
N ALA A 153 0.32 5.29 24.36
CA ALA A 153 -0.32 4.03 23.99
C ALA A 153 0.60 2.79 24.13
N ILE A 154 1.90 3.00 24.36
CA ILE A 154 2.88 1.93 24.55
C ILE A 154 2.65 1.28 25.93
N GLN A 155 2.32 0.00 25.94
CA GLN A 155 2.13 -0.79 27.16
C GLN A 155 3.41 -1.58 27.48
N PRO A 156 3.61 -2.05 28.73
CA PRO A 156 4.81 -2.81 29.12
C PRO A 156 5.08 -4.07 28.29
N HIS A 157 4.04 -4.62 27.66
CA HIS A 157 4.14 -5.79 26.78
C HIS A 157 4.17 -5.44 25.28
N THR A 158 4.10 -4.16 24.89
CA THR A 158 4.24 -3.73 23.50
C THR A 158 5.65 -4.03 23.01
N ARG A 159 5.77 -4.62 21.83
CA ARG A 159 7.05 -5.05 21.24
C ARG A 159 7.23 -4.60 19.79
N VAL A 160 6.13 -4.33 19.10
CA VAL A 160 6.18 -4.00 17.66
C VAL A 160 5.40 -2.73 17.39
N PHE A 161 5.97 -1.85 16.61
CA PHE A 161 5.26 -0.78 15.89
C PHE A 161 5.09 -1.18 14.43
N MET A 162 3.86 -1.14 13.92
CA MET A 162 3.55 -1.41 12.52
C MET A 162 3.29 -0.12 11.78
N LEU A 163 4.26 0.28 10.96
CA LEU A 163 4.23 1.47 10.12
C LEU A 163 3.68 1.15 8.73
N CYS A 164 2.81 1.99 8.19
CA CYS A 164 2.42 2.01 6.78
C CYS A 164 2.87 3.36 6.19
N ASN A 165 3.82 3.36 5.24
CA ASN A 165 4.32 4.60 4.65
C ASN A 165 4.74 4.39 3.18
N PRO A 166 4.13 5.07 2.20
CA PRO A 166 2.97 5.97 2.28
C PRO A 166 1.72 5.33 2.89
N HIS A 167 0.97 6.13 3.67
CA HIS A 167 -0.08 5.62 4.57
C HIS A 167 -1.43 5.40 3.86
N ASN A 168 -1.89 4.19 3.84
CA ASN A 168 -3.20 3.80 3.31
C ASN A 168 -4.22 3.69 4.46
N PRO A 169 -5.34 4.47 4.48
CA PRO A 169 -6.02 5.01 3.29
C PRO A 169 -5.78 6.50 2.99
N ILE A 170 -5.14 7.26 3.86
CA ILE A 170 -5.12 8.73 3.84
C ILE A 170 -4.14 9.34 2.83
N GLY A 171 -3.23 8.53 2.25
CA GLY A 171 -2.28 8.97 1.23
C GLY A 171 -1.13 9.85 1.75
N ARG A 172 -0.92 9.94 3.08
CA ARG A 172 0.23 10.65 3.66
C ARG A 172 1.55 9.98 3.32
N VAL A 173 2.57 10.79 3.06
CA VAL A 173 3.99 10.41 3.04
C VAL A 173 4.64 11.06 4.26
N PHE A 174 4.94 10.28 5.29
CA PHE A 174 5.53 10.84 6.50
C PHE A 174 6.92 11.43 6.21
N GLN A 175 7.15 12.63 6.70
CA GLN A 175 8.38 13.37 6.50
C GLN A 175 9.52 12.81 7.37
N CYS A 176 10.77 13.10 7.00
CA CYS A 176 11.95 12.60 7.71
C CYS A 176 11.87 12.86 9.22
N HIS A 177 11.54 14.08 9.64
CA HIS A 177 11.44 14.42 11.05
C HIS A 177 10.30 13.70 11.81
N GLU A 178 9.19 13.34 11.10
CA GLU A 178 8.10 12.53 11.69
C GLU A 178 8.59 11.08 11.90
N LEU A 179 9.30 10.54 10.91
CA LEU A 179 9.89 9.19 10.99
C LEU A 179 11.01 9.10 12.05
N GLU A 180 11.87 10.12 12.14
CA GLU A 180 12.90 10.24 13.17
C GLU A 180 12.26 10.21 14.57
N ARG A 181 11.20 11.01 14.79
CA ARG A 181 10.52 11.03 16.11
C ARG A 181 9.86 9.70 16.43
N LEU A 182 9.20 9.03 15.47
CA LEU A 182 8.66 7.68 15.67
C LEU A 182 9.74 6.67 16.01
N ALA A 183 10.87 6.72 15.29
CA ALA A 183 12.01 5.83 15.49
C ALA A 183 12.64 6.04 16.88
N ASP A 184 12.83 7.29 17.32
CA ASP A 184 13.35 7.62 18.65
C ASP A 184 12.47 7.02 19.75
N ILE A 185 11.15 7.19 19.67
CA ILE A 185 10.21 6.60 20.65
C ILE A 185 10.33 5.08 20.61
N CYS A 186 10.36 4.47 19.42
CA CYS A 186 10.51 3.01 19.31
C CYS A 186 11.82 2.51 19.94
N LEU A 187 12.93 3.20 19.73
CA LEU A 187 14.23 2.85 20.33
C LEU A 187 14.21 3.00 21.85
N GLN A 188 13.65 4.10 22.38
CA GLN A 188 13.53 4.35 23.81
C GLN A 188 12.72 3.28 24.52
N HIS A 189 11.66 2.79 23.89
CA HIS A 189 10.77 1.77 24.43
C HIS A 189 11.10 0.33 23.98
N ASN A 190 12.24 0.13 23.31
CA ASN A 190 12.68 -1.18 22.79
C ASN A 190 11.67 -1.86 21.86
N LEU A 191 10.97 -1.11 21.04
CA LEU A 191 10.07 -1.65 20.02
C LEU A 191 10.84 -2.01 18.76
N ASP A 192 10.47 -3.12 18.13
CA ASP A 192 10.86 -3.44 16.77
C ASP A 192 9.86 -2.79 15.78
N ILE A 193 10.30 -2.48 14.55
CA ILE A 193 9.50 -1.79 13.56
C ILE A 193 9.20 -2.71 12.37
N CYS A 194 7.93 -2.96 12.10
CA CYS A 194 7.47 -3.59 10.87
C CYS A 194 6.97 -2.51 9.92
N ALA A 195 7.76 -2.14 8.91
CA ALA A 195 7.44 -1.07 7.96
C ALA A 195 6.88 -1.65 6.65
N ASP A 196 5.60 -1.43 6.39
CA ASP A 196 4.98 -1.67 5.08
C ASP A 196 5.18 -0.44 4.20
N GLU A 197 6.11 -0.54 3.26
CA GLU A 197 6.50 0.53 2.34
C GLU A 197 6.10 0.19 0.87
N ILE A 198 5.05 -0.63 0.69
CA ILE A 198 4.60 -1.11 -0.63
C ILE A 198 4.22 0.01 -1.62
N HIS A 199 3.89 1.20 -1.12
CA HIS A 199 3.52 2.37 -1.92
C HIS A 199 4.66 3.36 -2.17
N CYS A 200 5.89 3.04 -1.75
CA CYS A 200 7.05 3.94 -1.70
C CYS A 200 7.42 4.63 -3.02
N ASP A 201 7.10 4.05 -4.18
CA ASP A 201 7.40 4.62 -5.50
C ASP A 201 6.27 5.49 -6.06
N ILE A 202 5.10 5.52 -5.43
CA ILE A 202 3.91 6.24 -5.91
C ILE A 202 3.76 7.52 -5.10
N LEU A 203 4.41 8.58 -5.57
CA LEU A 203 4.54 9.86 -4.88
C LEU A 203 4.18 11.00 -5.82
N PHE A 204 3.65 12.08 -5.27
CA PHE A 204 3.23 13.27 -6.00
C PHE A 204 3.90 14.54 -5.42
N ASP A 205 3.86 15.65 -6.16
CA ASP A 205 4.23 17.00 -5.72
C ASP A 205 5.59 17.10 -5.01
N HIS A 206 6.61 16.44 -5.54
CA HIS A 206 7.98 16.46 -4.98
C HIS A 206 8.13 15.80 -3.60
N HIS A 207 7.09 15.12 -3.09
CA HIS A 207 7.26 14.30 -1.89
C HIS A 207 8.31 13.23 -2.11
N VAL A 208 9.12 12.98 -1.08
CA VAL A 208 10.20 12.00 -1.10
C VAL A 208 9.92 10.94 -0.05
N HIS A 209 9.91 9.68 -0.46
CA HIS A 209 9.87 8.58 0.48
C HIS A 209 11.23 8.35 1.11
N VAL A 210 11.25 8.29 2.43
CA VAL A 210 12.43 7.90 3.21
C VAL A 210 12.11 6.56 3.86
N PRO A 211 12.77 5.45 3.44
CA PRO A 211 12.61 4.18 4.15
C PRO A 211 13.09 4.35 5.59
N ILE A 212 12.25 4.00 6.57
CA ILE A 212 12.54 4.27 7.98
C ILE A 212 13.87 3.61 8.43
N ALA A 213 14.20 2.45 7.87
CA ALA A 213 15.45 1.75 8.15
C ALA A 213 16.71 2.46 7.63
N THR A 214 16.56 3.58 6.87
CA THR A 214 17.70 4.37 6.38
C THR A 214 18.08 5.52 7.30
N LEU A 215 17.30 5.79 8.35
CA LEU A 215 17.53 6.90 9.27
C LEU A 215 18.85 6.77 10.03
N ASP A 216 19.07 5.61 10.64
CA ASP A 216 20.35 5.22 11.23
C ASP A 216 20.51 3.70 11.42
N ALA A 217 21.68 3.26 11.89
CA ALA A 217 22.01 1.85 12.07
C ALA A 217 21.19 1.18 13.19
N ALA A 218 20.85 1.89 14.28
CA ALA A 218 20.09 1.33 15.39
C ALA A 218 18.62 1.10 14.97
N VAL A 219 18.07 1.99 14.15
CA VAL A 219 16.73 1.82 13.54
C VAL A 219 16.75 0.65 12.57
N ALA A 220 17.76 0.57 11.68
CA ALA A 220 17.91 -0.54 10.73
C ALA A 220 17.99 -1.90 11.44
N ASP A 221 18.67 -1.97 12.58
CA ASP A 221 18.87 -3.19 13.36
C ASP A 221 17.57 -3.76 13.96
N ARG A 222 16.53 -2.91 14.10
CA ARG A 222 15.23 -3.26 14.67
C ARG A 222 14.10 -3.26 13.64
N THR A 223 14.41 -3.06 12.35
CA THR A 223 13.38 -2.88 11.33
C THR A 223 13.32 -4.08 10.37
N ILE A 224 12.10 -4.51 10.08
CA ILE A 224 11.75 -5.31 8.91
C ILE A 224 10.98 -4.40 7.95
N THR A 225 11.59 -4.05 6.82
CA THR A 225 10.94 -3.26 5.77
C THR A 225 10.36 -4.20 4.71
N LEU A 226 9.12 -4.00 4.33
CA LEU A 226 8.40 -4.79 3.33
C LEU A 226 8.14 -3.95 2.09
N MET A 227 8.57 -4.44 0.95
CA MET A 227 8.41 -3.79 -0.36
C MET A 227 7.93 -4.77 -1.42
N SER A 228 7.32 -4.23 -2.48
CA SER A 228 6.84 -5.04 -3.61
C SER A 228 6.63 -4.18 -4.85
N PRO A 229 6.85 -4.69 -6.07
CA PRO A 229 6.48 -4.03 -7.31
C PRO A 229 4.97 -4.02 -7.56
N SER A 230 4.18 -4.70 -6.72
CA SER A 230 2.75 -4.96 -6.93
C SER A 230 1.92 -3.70 -7.13
N LYS A 231 2.19 -2.65 -6.35
CA LYS A 231 1.47 -1.37 -6.44
C LYS A 231 2.11 -0.47 -7.49
N THR A 232 3.43 -0.40 -7.52
CA THR A 232 4.20 0.44 -8.42
C THR A 232 3.98 0.09 -9.89
N TYR A 233 3.96 -1.21 -10.23
CA TYR A 233 3.92 -1.69 -11.61
C TYR A 233 2.66 -2.51 -11.96
N ASN A 234 1.63 -2.43 -11.09
CA ASN A 234 0.36 -3.14 -11.28
C ASN A 234 0.51 -4.67 -11.41
N LEU A 235 1.24 -5.30 -10.49
CA LEU A 235 1.58 -6.73 -10.52
C LEU A 235 0.98 -7.53 -9.34
N ALA A 236 -0.08 -7.04 -8.70
CA ALA A 236 -0.62 -7.62 -7.46
C ALA A 236 -1.01 -9.10 -7.62
N GLY A 237 -1.58 -9.49 -8.77
CA GLY A 237 -1.98 -10.86 -9.06
C GLY A 237 -0.82 -11.85 -9.23
N LEU A 238 0.43 -11.36 -9.36
CA LEU A 238 1.61 -12.20 -9.54
C LEU A 238 2.31 -12.58 -8.23
N HIS A 239 1.82 -12.08 -7.09
CA HIS A 239 2.25 -12.51 -5.76
C HIS A 239 3.78 -12.52 -5.57
N CYS A 240 4.42 -11.35 -5.59
CA CYS A 240 5.84 -11.20 -5.35
C CYS A 240 6.12 -9.98 -4.47
N ALA A 241 6.95 -10.16 -3.45
CA ALA A 241 7.37 -9.14 -2.51
C ALA A 241 8.72 -9.51 -1.90
N PHE A 242 9.31 -8.63 -1.14
CA PHE A 242 10.52 -8.91 -0.36
C PHE A 242 10.53 -8.15 0.95
N ALA A 243 11.22 -8.73 1.93
CA ALA A 243 11.58 -8.06 3.18
C ALA A 243 13.06 -7.67 3.13
N ILE A 244 13.40 -6.53 3.72
CA ILE A 244 14.76 -6.07 3.96
C ILE A 244 14.99 -6.11 5.47
N ILE A 245 15.98 -6.89 5.92
CA ILE A 245 16.28 -7.12 7.34
C ILE A 245 17.79 -7.08 7.54
N ALA A 246 18.30 -5.97 8.06
CA ALA A 246 19.73 -5.78 8.27
C ALA A 246 20.28 -6.70 9.37
N ASN A 247 19.60 -6.78 10.51
CA ASN A 247 19.96 -7.60 11.66
C ASN A 247 19.89 -9.10 11.33
N ALA A 248 21.03 -9.79 11.40
CA ALA A 248 21.14 -11.20 11.08
C ALA A 248 20.27 -12.09 12.00
N ALA A 249 20.25 -11.81 13.31
CA ALA A 249 19.48 -12.60 14.27
C ALA A 249 17.96 -12.40 14.07
N LEU A 250 17.51 -11.16 13.78
CA LEU A 250 16.11 -10.88 13.44
C LEU A 250 15.73 -11.57 12.11
N ARG A 251 16.63 -11.52 11.13
CA ARG A 251 16.43 -12.18 9.83
C ARG A 251 16.33 -13.70 9.96
N GLU A 252 17.16 -14.33 10.78
CA GLU A 252 17.07 -15.77 11.08
C GLU A 252 15.73 -16.14 11.72
N ARG A 253 15.26 -15.38 12.71
CA ARG A 253 13.93 -15.58 13.32
C ARG A 253 12.81 -15.42 12.27
N PHE A 254 12.90 -14.40 11.41
CA PHE A 254 11.91 -14.19 10.35
C PHE A 254 11.90 -15.35 9.33
N ILE A 255 13.08 -15.82 8.92
CA ILE A 255 13.22 -16.96 7.99
C ILE A 255 12.65 -18.23 8.62
N ALA A 256 12.88 -18.48 9.91
CA ALA A 256 12.33 -19.64 10.60
C ALA A 256 10.78 -19.62 10.55
N GLN A 257 10.14 -18.48 10.89
CA GLN A 257 8.69 -18.35 10.78
C GLN A 257 8.18 -18.55 9.35
N ARG A 258 8.91 -18.07 8.36
CA ARG A 258 8.56 -18.26 6.94
C ARG A 258 8.61 -19.72 6.53
N LEU A 259 9.61 -20.48 6.93
CA LEU A 259 9.77 -21.88 6.56
C LEU A 259 8.61 -22.76 7.06
N ASP A 260 8.10 -22.44 8.24
CA ASP A 260 7.00 -23.17 8.86
C ASP A 260 5.63 -22.89 8.20
N LEU A 261 5.45 -21.69 7.63
CA LEU A 261 4.14 -21.19 7.18
C LEU A 261 4.02 -20.99 5.68
N VAL A 262 5.09 -20.56 5.03
CA VAL A 262 5.05 -20.08 3.64
C VAL A 262 6.23 -20.64 2.85
N HIS A 263 6.42 -21.82 2.68
CA HIS A 263 7.54 -22.47 1.96
C HIS A 263 8.57 -21.52 1.27
N ARG A 264 9.76 -22.00 0.91
CA ARG A 264 10.88 -21.17 0.39
C ARG A 264 10.61 -20.52 -0.97
N MET A 265 9.52 -20.90 -1.66
CA MET A 265 9.43 -20.65 -3.10
C MET A 265 8.59 -19.45 -3.45
N VAL A 266 9.11 -18.66 -4.35
CA VAL A 266 8.41 -17.60 -5.07
C VAL A 266 7.80 -18.19 -6.34
N ASN A 267 6.61 -17.77 -6.67
CA ASN A 267 6.02 -17.97 -7.98
C ASN A 267 6.99 -17.50 -9.08
N ILE A 268 7.42 -18.39 -9.96
CA ILE A 268 8.41 -18.09 -11.01
C ILE A 268 7.95 -16.97 -11.96
N LEU A 269 6.65 -16.82 -12.21
CA LEU A 269 6.11 -15.73 -13.00
C LEU A 269 6.18 -14.41 -12.23
N GLY A 270 5.88 -14.43 -10.93
CA GLY A 270 6.05 -13.27 -10.06
C GLY A 270 7.50 -12.80 -9.98
N TYR A 271 8.43 -13.74 -9.87
CA TYR A 271 9.87 -13.49 -9.91
C TYR A 271 10.32 -12.85 -11.23
N THR A 272 9.91 -13.44 -12.37
CA THR A 272 10.21 -12.93 -13.71
C THR A 272 9.67 -11.50 -13.89
N ALA A 273 8.44 -11.27 -13.44
CA ALA A 273 7.81 -9.96 -13.50
C ALA A 273 8.51 -8.91 -12.63
N MET A 274 8.88 -9.27 -11.39
CA MET A 274 9.59 -8.39 -10.46
C MET A 274 10.94 -7.95 -11.04
N LEU A 275 11.72 -8.91 -11.59
CA LEU A 275 13.00 -8.63 -12.21
C LEU A 275 12.86 -7.66 -13.38
N ALA A 276 11.93 -7.94 -14.30
CA ALA A 276 11.69 -7.09 -15.47
C ALA A 276 11.16 -5.70 -15.07
N ALA A 277 10.30 -5.61 -14.06
CA ALA A 277 9.75 -4.35 -13.57
C ALA A 277 10.83 -3.42 -13.01
N TYR A 278 11.66 -3.91 -12.09
CA TYR A 278 12.72 -3.09 -11.49
C TYR A 278 13.87 -2.80 -12.45
N ARG A 279 14.20 -3.69 -13.38
CA ARG A 279 15.26 -3.47 -14.37
C ARG A 279 14.86 -2.50 -15.48
N ASP A 280 13.66 -2.68 -16.04
CA ASP A 280 13.27 -2.05 -17.31
C ASP A 280 11.96 -1.23 -17.22
N GLY A 281 11.26 -1.21 -16.08
CA GLY A 281 9.93 -0.59 -15.93
C GLY A 281 9.93 0.91 -15.67
N GLN A 282 11.08 1.56 -15.50
CA GLN A 282 11.18 2.95 -15.04
C GLN A 282 10.45 3.94 -15.96
N GLU A 283 10.52 3.75 -17.28
CA GLU A 283 9.86 4.66 -18.24
C GLU A 283 8.32 4.59 -18.12
N TRP A 284 7.78 3.38 -17.92
CA TRP A 284 6.35 3.21 -17.64
C TRP A 284 5.96 3.89 -16.33
N LEU A 285 6.77 3.71 -15.27
CA LEU A 285 6.53 4.33 -13.97
C LEU A 285 6.49 5.86 -14.09
N ASN A 286 7.44 6.47 -14.80
CA ASN A 286 7.47 7.91 -15.02
C ASN A 286 6.20 8.42 -15.72
N GLN A 287 5.67 7.67 -16.67
CA GLN A 287 4.46 8.04 -17.42
C GLN A 287 3.19 7.82 -16.58
N VAL A 288 3.08 6.68 -15.88
CA VAL A 288 1.89 6.41 -15.05
C VAL A 288 1.78 7.37 -13.87
N LEU A 289 2.90 7.78 -13.27
CA LEU A 289 2.89 8.78 -12.19
C LEU A 289 2.33 10.13 -12.65
N ARG A 290 2.71 10.60 -13.84
CA ARG A 290 2.12 11.82 -14.43
C ARG A 290 0.61 11.68 -14.65
N TYR A 291 0.19 10.52 -15.13
CA TYR A 291 -1.23 10.26 -15.37
C TYR A 291 -2.03 10.16 -14.06
N LEU A 292 -1.48 9.49 -13.05
CA LEU A 292 -2.06 9.39 -11.72
C LEU A 292 -2.14 10.76 -11.03
N GLN A 293 -1.12 11.59 -11.18
CA GLN A 293 -1.15 12.97 -10.65
C GLN A 293 -2.29 13.77 -11.29
N ALA A 294 -2.44 13.70 -12.62
CA ALA A 294 -3.55 14.37 -13.31
C ALA A 294 -4.94 13.83 -12.90
N ASN A 295 -5.05 12.53 -12.62
CA ASN A 295 -6.27 11.95 -12.08
C ASN A 295 -6.54 12.43 -10.65
N ARG A 296 -5.52 12.47 -9.77
CA ARG A 296 -5.64 13.00 -8.41
C ARG A 296 -6.13 14.44 -8.40
N GLU A 297 -5.51 15.30 -9.22
CA GLU A 297 -5.91 16.71 -9.38
C GLU A 297 -7.35 16.83 -9.91
N THR A 298 -7.75 15.94 -10.81
CA THR A 298 -9.13 15.86 -11.32
C THR A 298 -10.11 15.52 -10.20
N VAL A 299 -9.82 14.51 -9.35
CA VAL A 299 -10.68 14.16 -8.21
C VAL A 299 -10.77 15.32 -7.23
N GLU A 300 -9.64 15.93 -6.87
CA GLU A 300 -9.59 17.06 -5.92
C GLU A 300 -10.44 18.24 -6.41
N ALA A 301 -10.24 18.67 -7.65
CA ALA A 301 -11.00 19.77 -8.25
C ALA A 301 -12.48 19.44 -8.34
N TYR A 302 -12.81 18.20 -8.72
CA TYR A 302 -14.19 17.74 -8.84
C TYR A 302 -14.90 17.69 -7.49
N VAL A 303 -14.28 17.11 -6.47
CA VAL A 303 -14.81 17.05 -5.09
C VAL A 303 -15.09 18.45 -4.60
N LYS A 304 -14.14 19.37 -4.72
CA LYS A 304 -14.27 20.77 -4.27
C LYS A 304 -15.41 21.52 -4.95
N SER A 305 -15.64 21.27 -6.25
CA SER A 305 -16.57 22.05 -7.05
C SER A 305 -17.96 21.44 -7.19
N HIS A 306 -18.08 20.12 -7.09
CA HIS A 306 -19.30 19.41 -7.49
C HIS A 306 -19.85 18.42 -6.46
N LEU A 307 -19.10 18.07 -5.38
CA LEU A 307 -19.57 17.16 -4.34
C LEU A 307 -19.79 17.91 -3.02
N PRO A 308 -20.96 18.54 -2.83
CA PRO A 308 -21.22 19.40 -1.66
C PRO A 308 -21.14 18.59 -0.36
N GLY A 309 -20.35 19.08 0.59
CA GLY A 309 -20.15 18.47 1.89
C GLY A 309 -19.13 17.32 1.92
N VAL A 310 -18.58 16.91 0.76
CA VAL A 310 -17.47 15.99 0.70
C VAL A 310 -16.15 16.76 0.73
N ILE A 311 -15.20 16.29 1.53
CA ILE A 311 -13.88 16.90 1.68
C ILE A 311 -12.83 15.85 1.33
N MET A 312 -11.82 16.25 0.56
CA MET A 312 -10.64 15.45 0.26
C MET A 312 -9.39 16.27 0.58
N TYR A 313 -8.47 15.68 1.31
CA TYR A 313 -7.09 16.12 1.31
C TYR A 313 -6.36 15.38 0.19
N ALA A 314 -5.67 16.10 -0.70
CA ALA A 314 -4.97 15.49 -1.82
C ALA A 314 -3.89 14.53 -1.32
N PRO A 315 -3.91 13.25 -1.70
CA PRO A 315 -2.91 12.30 -1.25
C PRO A 315 -1.51 12.69 -1.77
N GLU A 316 -0.53 12.64 -0.87
CA GLU A 316 0.90 12.90 -1.14
C GLU A 316 1.54 11.70 -1.85
N GLY A 317 0.99 10.51 -1.62
CA GLY A 317 1.37 9.25 -2.25
C GLY A 317 0.19 8.31 -2.39
N THR A 318 0.41 7.12 -2.94
CA THR A 318 -0.61 6.14 -3.32
C THR A 318 -1.46 6.61 -4.52
N TYR A 319 -2.42 5.80 -4.94
CA TYR A 319 -3.45 6.20 -5.94
C TYR A 319 -4.87 6.07 -5.34
N LEU A 320 -4.97 6.41 -4.05
CA LEU A 320 -6.16 6.23 -3.23
C LEU A 320 -6.57 7.59 -2.65
N ALA A 321 -7.80 7.99 -2.90
CA ALA A 321 -8.39 9.20 -2.35
C ALA A 321 -9.26 8.83 -1.15
N TRP A 322 -9.01 9.48 0.00
CA TRP A 322 -9.79 9.35 1.22
C TRP A 322 -10.80 10.50 1.31
N LEU A 323 -12.09 10.18 1.16
CA LEU A 323 -13.16 11.16 1.06
C LEU A 323 -13.92 11.23 2.38
N ASP A 324 -13.90 12.39 3.02
CA ASP A 324 -14.70 12.71 4.21
C ASP A 324 -16.10 13.13 3.78
N CYS A 325 -17.10 12.28 4.00
CA CYS A 325 -18.50 12.51 3.62
C CYS A 325 -19.37 12.93 4.82
N ARG A 326 -18.79 13.18 6.01
CA ARG A 326 -19.55 13.47 7.24
C ARG A 326 -20.40 14.73 7.16
N ARG A 327 -20.05 15.66 6.26
CA ARG A 327 -20.81 16.91 6.02
C ARG A 327 -21.69 16.84 4.78
N ALA A 328 -21.63 15.75 4.01
CA ALA A 328 -22.52 15.53 2.86
C ALA A 328 -23.92 15.15 3.33
N ARG A 329 -24.93 15.58 2.57
CA ARG A 329 -26.33 15.22 2.86
C ARG A 329 -26.63 13.80 2.38
N ILE A 330 -26.19 12.82 3.16
CA ILE A 330 -26.36 11.39 2.85
C ILE A 330 -27.43 10.80 3.77
N PRO A 331 -28.58 10.38 3.22
CA PRO A 331 -29.62 9.71 3.99
C PRO A 331 -29.08 8.46 4.70
N GLY A 332 -29.33 8.37 6.02
CA GLY A 332 -28.86 7.24 6.83
C GLY A 332 -27.39 7.32 7.26
N GLY A 333 -26.61 8.32 6.80
CA GLY A 333 -25.23 8.59 7.24
C GLY A 333 -24.19 7.56 6.82
N ASP A 334 -24.53 6.62 5.93
CA ASP A 334 -23.61 5.61 5.38
C ASP A 334 -23.24 5.95 3.92
N PRO A 335 -22.10 6.62 3.68
CA PRO A 335 -21.69 7.02 2.33
C PRO A 335 -21.32 5.84 1.44
N HIS A 336 -20.83 4.73 1.97
CA HIS A 336 -20.52 3.53 1.20
C HIS A 336 -21.79 2.92 0.61
N ALA A 337 -22.79 2.65 1.44
CA ALA A 337 -24.06 2.10 0.97
C ALA A 337 -24.80 3.08 0.05
N PHE A 338 -24.71 4.37 0.32
CA PHE A 338 -25.34 5.42 -0.49
C PHE A 338 -24.75 5.45 -1.92
N PHE A 339 -23.44 5.58 -2.07
CA PHE A 339 -22.83 5.65 -3.41
C PHE A 339 -22.98 4.33 -4.18
N LEU A 340 -22.92 3.19 -3.49
CA LEU A 340 -23.15 1.90 -4.14
C LEU A 340 -24.56 1.81 -4.72
N ARG A 341 -25.58 2.21 -3.97
CA ARG A 341 -27.00 2.04 -4.37
C ARG A 341 -27.48 3.15 -5.28
N GLN A 342 -27.21 4.40 -4.96
CA GLN A 342 -27.75 5.57 -5.65
C GLN A 342 -26.87 6.01 -6.82
N ALA A 343 -25.55 6.02 -6.63
CA ALA A 343 -24.61 6.39 -7.68
C ALA A 343 -24.18 5.21 -8.58
N ARG A 344 -24.43 3.97 -8.16
CA ARG A 344 -23.90 2.76 -8.82
C ARG A 344 -22.37 2.84 -8.95
N VAL A 345 -21.70 3.33 -7.89
CA VAL A 345 -20.25 3.42 -7.75
C VAL A 345 -19.83 2.67 -6.49
N ALA A 346 -18.99 1.65 -6.64
CA ALA A 346 -18.45 0.91 -5.52
C ALA A 346 -17.15 1.55 -5.03
N LEU A 347 -17.09 1.82 -3.73
CA LEU A 347 -15.93 2.39 -3.01
C LEU A 347 -15.60 1.48 -1.84
N ASN A 348 -14.47 1.67 -1.15
CA ASN A 348 -14.29 1.00 0.14
C ASN A 348 -15.06 1.73 1.24
N ASN A 349 -15.61 0.95 2.17
CA ASN A 349 -16.21 1.49 3.38
C ASN A 349 -15.10 1.99 4.32
N GLY A 350 -15.24 3.23 4.79
CA GLY A 350 -14.27 3.80 5.72
C GLY A 350 -14.14 3.01 7.03
N LEU A 351 -15.23 2.42 7.51
CA LEU A 351 -15.23 1.58 8.72
C LEU A 351 -14.31 0.36 8.64
N ASP A 352 -14.01 -0.12 7.44
CA ASP A 352 -13.04 -1.21 7.25
C ASP A 352 -11.62 -0.83 7.71
N PHE A 353 -11.31 0.48 7.73
CA PHE A 353 -10.00 1.03 8.09
C PHE A 353 -9.87 1.40 9.58
N GLY A 354 -10.88 1.11 10.38
CA GLY A 354 -10.98 1.43 11.81
C GLY A 354 -12.23 2.25 12.11
N VAL A 355 -12.53 2.37 13.41
CA VAL A 355 -13.73 3.11 13.86
C VAL A 355 -13.72 4.58 13.44
N ASP A 356 -12.53 5.17 13.29
CA ASP A 356 -12.31 6.55 12.87
C ASP A 356 -12.65 6.78 11.38
N GLY A 357 -12.83 5.70 10.62
CA GLY A 357 -13.28 5.74 9.23
C GLY A 357 -14.79 5.90 9.05
N ALA A 358 -15.56 6.02 10.14
CA ALA A 358 -17.00 6.25 10.06
C ALA A 358 -17.34 7.54 9.29
N GLY A 359 -18.17 7.43 8.27
CA GLY A 359 -18.55 8.57 7.41
C GLY A 359 -17.54 8.87 6.28
N PHE A 360 -16.53 8.02 6.12
CA PHE A 360 -15.55 8.12 5.01
C PHE A 360 -15.77 7.02 3.99
N VAL A 361 -15.24 7.26 2.78
CA VAL A 361 -15.04 6.24 1.76
C VAL A 361 -13.66 6.40 1.10
N ARG A 362 -13.08 5.29 0.61
CA ARG A 362 -11.83 5.34 -0.15
C ARG A 362 -12.10 5.04 -1.62
N LEU A 363 -11.65 5.93 -2.50
CA LEU A 363 -11.72 5.85 -3.95
C LEU A 363 -10.35 5.57 -4.55
N ASN A 364 -10.24 4.55 -5.39
CA ASN A 364 -9.07 4.29 -6.22
C ASN A 364 -9.18 5.09 -7.53
N PHE A 365 -8.23 5.99 -7.81
CA PHE A 365 -8.21 6.80 -9.03
C PHE A 365 -7.24 6.28 -10.11
N ALA A 366 -6.68 5.08 -9.94
CA ALA A 366 -5.81 4.46 -10.94
C ALA A 366 -6.62 3.73 -12.02
N CYS A 367 -7.37 4.50 -12.77
CA CYS A 367 -8.18 4.05 -13.90
C CYS A 367 -8.18 5.09 -15.02
N PRO A 368 -8.60 4.73 -16.26
CA PRO A 368 -8.76 5.70 -17.34
C PRO A 368 -9.63 6.89 -16.94
N LYS A 369 -9.19 8.09 -17.34
CA LYS A 369 -9.80 9.37 -16.91
C LYS A 369 -11.32 9.43 -17.19
N VAL A 370 -11.75 8.88 -18.31
CA VAL A 370 -13.18 8.82 -18.66
C VAL A 370 -13.99 7.98 -17.66
N ARG A 371 -13.45 6.88 -17.14
CA ARG A 371 -14.09 6.08 -16.09
C ARG A 371 -14.17 6.86 -14.77
N LEU A 372 -13.08 7.52 -14.42
CA LEU A 372 -13.00 8.33 -13.22
C LEU A 372 -14.04 9.46 -13.22
N ILE A 373 -14.12 10.23 -14.31
CA ILE A 373 -15.10 11.30 -14.47
C ILE A 373 -16.53 10.75 -14.42
N ASN A 374 -16.81 9.64 -15.12
CA ASN A 374 -18.13 9.01 -15.08
C ASN A 374 -18.53 8.62 -13.64
N ALA A 375 -17.62 8.06 -12.86
CA ALA A 375 -17.89 7.71 -11.45
C ALA A 375 -18.18 8.98 -10.63
N LEU A 376 -17.41 10.03 -10.79
CA LEU A 376 -17.60 11.32 -10.10
C LEU A 376 -18.90 12.00 -10.49
N ASP A 377 -19.28 11.97 -11.78
CA ASP A 377 -20.58 12.48 -12.25
C ASP A 377 -21.76 11.74 -11.60
N ARG A 378 -21.71 10.41 -11.56
CA ARG A 378 -22.73 9.60 -10.87
C ARG A 378 -22.83 9.93 -9.37
N MET A 379 -21.67 10.13 -8.71
CA MET A 379 -21.63 10.52 -7.29
C MET A 379 -22.27 11.91 -7.08
N ARG A 380 -21.98 12.87 -7.97
CA ARG A 380 -22.60 14.22 -7.95
C ARG A 380 -24.10 14.12 -8.10
N ASP A 381 -24.57 13.41 -9.14
CA ASP A 381 -26.00 13.32 -9.47
C ASP A 381 -26.78 12.67 -8.32
N ALA A 382 -26.21 11.65 -7.66
CA ALA A 382 -26.80 11.03 -6.48
C ALA A 382 -26.88 11.98 -5.26
N LEU A 383 -25.94 12.91 -5.09
CA LEU A 383 -25.98 13.89 -3.99
C LEU A 383 -26.94 15.05 -4.23
N GLN A 384 -27.42 15.23 -5.48
CA GLN A 384 -28.37 16.28 -5.87
C GLN A 384 -29.82 15.81 -5.83
N CYS A 385 -30.08 14.49 -5.80
CA CYS A 385 -31.39 13.88 -5.67
C CYS A 385 -31.84 13.80 -4.22
#